data_64f77212e184dd24dd352f11b38b0d45
#
_entry.id   64f77212e184dd24dd352f11b38b0d45
#
_cell.length_a   1.000
_cell.length_b   1.000
_cell.length_c   1.000
_cell.angle_alpha   90.00
_cell.angle_beta   90.00
_cell.angle_gamma   90.00
#
_symmetry.space_group_name_H-M   'P 1'
#
loop_
_entity.id
_entity.type
_entity.pdbx_description
1 polymer ?
#
loop_
_entity_poly.entity_id
_entity_poly.type
_entity_poly.pdbx_seq_one_letter_code
_entity_poly.pdbx_strand_id
1 'polypeptide(L)'
;MKKVLKYSSLVALGLLTAGMLAACSNSKSGTSSGKTEIKVATNASPKPFNYEENGKLTGYEIEIIRAIFKGSNKYKVKFETTEWSGIFAGLDSDRYQMAVNNI
;
A
#
# COMPACT_ATOMS: atom_id res chain seq x y z
N MET A 1 -31.24 37.36 34.61
CA MET A 1 -30.63 37.44 33.25
C MET A 1 -29.23 36.84 33.13
N LYS A 2 -28.43 36.82 34.20
CA LYS A 2 -27.07 36.25 34.14
C LYS A 2 -27.03 34.70 34.07
N LYS A 3 -28.11 34.01 34.40
CA LYS A 3 -28.17 32.54 34.41
C LYS A 3 -28.51 31.92 33.03
N VAL A 4 -29.05 32.67 32.11
CA VAL A 4 -29.42 32.19 30.77
C VAL A 4 -28.23 32.15 29.82
N LEU A 5 -27.23 32.99 30.04
CA LEU A 5 -25.98 33.06 29.24
C LEU A 5 -25.02 31.88 29.49
N LYS A 6 -25.15 31.21 30.63
CA LYS A 6 -24.30 30.05 30.95
C LYS A 6 -24.71 28.77 30.22
N TYR A 7 -25.96 28.67 29.82
CA TYR A 7 -26.44 27.49 29.09
C TYR A 7 -26.28 27.58 27.59
N SER A 8 -26.10 28.77 27.04
CA SER A 8 -25.83 28.94 25.61
C SER A 8 -24.43 28.46 25.21
N SER A 9 -23.47 28.51 26.12
CA SER A 9 -22.09 28.10 25.83
C SER A 9 -21.90 26.57 25.83
N LEU A 10 -22.75 25.84 26.53
CA LEU A 10 -22.64 24.39 26.61
C LEU A 10 -23.26 23.68 25.41
N VAL A 11 -24.20 24.30 24.74
CA VAL A 11 -24.84 23.74 23.53
C VAL A 11 -23.95 23.90 22.30
N ALA A 12 -23.13 24.96 22.26
CA ALA A 12 -22.19 25.18 21.17
C ALA A 12 -21.01 24.20 21.17
N LEU A 13 -20.63 23.67 22.33
CA LEU A 13 -19.50 22.73 22.44
C LEU A 13 -19.88 21.30 22.05
N GLY A 14 -21.13 20.94 22.15
CA GLY A 14 -21.64 19.59 21.81
C GLY A 14 -21.78 19.35 20.31
N LEU A 15 -21.90 20.37 19.51
CA LEU A 15 -22.08 20.25 18.05
C LEU A 15 -20.75 20.09 17.29
N LEU A 16 -19.62 20.45 17.89
CA LEU A 16 -18.30 20.34 17.26
C LEU A 16 -17.69 18.93 17.35
N THR A 17 -18.18 18.10 18.26
CA THR A 17 -17.65 16.72 18.43
C THR A 17 -18.27 15.69 17.50
N ALA A 18 -19.44 15.95 16.95
CA ALA A 18 -20.12 15.02 16.05
C ALA A 18 -19.54 15.05 14.61
N GLY A 19 -18.86 16.14 14.23
CA GLY A 19 -18.30 16.28 12.88
C GLY A 19 -17.00 15.53 12.65
N MET A 20 -16.25 15.18 13.69
CA MET A 20 -14.94 14.53 13.53
C MET A 20 -15.00 13.02 13.29
N LEU A 21 -16.08 12.37 13.67
CA LEU A 21 -16.26 10.92 13.47
C LEU A 21 -16.62 10.56 12.02
N ALA A 22 -17.19 11.48 11.27
CA ALA A 22 -17.54 11.24 9.86
C ALA A 22 -16.31 11.30 8.92
N ALA A 23 -15.26 12.02 9.30
CA ALA A 23 -14.05 12.13 8.49
C ALA A 23 -13.17 10.88 8.51
N CYS A 24 -13.22 10.07 9.58
CA CYS A 24 -12.43 8.85 9.70
C CYS A 24 -12.99 7.65 8.93
N SER A 25 -14.27 7.64 8.62
CA SER A 25 -14.90 6.54 7.85
C SER A 25 -14.67 6.69 6.33
N ASN A 26 -14.34 7.88 5.84
CA ASN A 26 -14.07 8.12 4.42
C ASN A 26 -12.66 7.74 3.97
N SER A 27 -11.72 7.56 4.88
CA SER A 27 -10.35 7.20 4.52
C SER A 27 -10.17 5.72 4.14
N LYS A 28 -11.15 4.87 4.43
CA LYS A 28 -11.13 3.44 4.07
C LYS A 28 -11.73 3.12 2.71
N SER A 29 -12.43 4.03 2.09
CA SER A 29 -13.06 3.82 0.78
C SER A 29 -12.15 4.16 -0.41
N GLY A 30 -10.87 4.50 -0.17
CA GLY A 30 -9.92 4.90 -1.21
C GLY A 30 -9.25 3.77 -2.00
N THR A 31 -9.53 2.50 -1.71
CA THR A 31 -9.04 1.37 -2.50
C THR A 31 -10.03 1.07 -3.63
N SER A 32 -9.89 1.83 -4.71
CA SER A 32 -10.87 1.87 -5.79
C SER A 32 -10.85 0.67 -6.76
N SER A 33 -9.84 -0.20 -6.72
CA SER A 33 -9.70 -1.27 -7.71
C SER A 33 -10.21 -2.64 -7.25
N GLY A 34 -10.59 -2.80 -5.98
CA GLY A 34 -11.03 -4.07 -5.41
C GLY A 34 -9.95 -5.17 -5.35
N LYS A 35 -8.76 -4.93 -5.88
CA LYS A 35 -7.63 -5.87 -5.85
C LYS A 35 -6.63 -5.52 -4.76
N THR A 36 -6.17 -6.54 -4.05
CA THR A 36 -5.08 -6.39 -3.08
C THR A 36 -3.74 -6.32 -3.80
N GLU A 37 -2.95 -5.32 -3.50
CA GLU A 37 -1.62 -5.15 -4.06
C GLU A 37 -0.61 -6.06 -3.37
N ILE A 38 0.11 -6.85 -4.17
CA ILE A 38 1.23 -7.68 -3.74
C ILE A 38 2.51 -6.97 -4.15
N LYS A 39 3.28 -6.52 -3.19
CA LYS A 39 4.58 -5.91 -3.43
C LYS A 39 5.66 -6.97 -3.49
N VAL A 40 6.34 -7.04 -4.62
CA VAL A 40 7.41 -8.01 -4.88
C VAL A 40 8.74 -7.27 -4.92
N ALA A 41 9.62 -7.61 -3.99
CA ALA A 41 10.95 -7.02 -3.90
C ALA A 41 11.96 -7.79 -4.75
N THR A 42 12.88 -7.07 -5.36
CA THR A 42 14.03 -7.62 -6.07
C THR A 42 15.20 -6.63 -6.00
N ASN A 43 16.44 -7.10 -6.16
CA ASN A 43 17.59 -6.20 -6.27
C ASN A 43 18.00 -5.92 -7.71
N ALA A 44 17.19 -6.30 -8.67
CA ALA A 44 17.51 -6.19 -10.11
C ALA A 44 18.84 -6.86 -10.46
N SER A 45 18.95 -8.11 -10.15
CA SER A 45 20.11 -8.99 -10.41
C SER A 45 20.42 -9.09 -11.90
N PRO A 46 21.57 -9.64 -12.29
CA PRO A 46 21.97 -9.64 -13.70
C PRO A 46 21.04 -10.45 -14.62
N LYS A 47 21.09 -10.10 -15.90
CA LYS A 47 20.43 -10.83 -16.99
C LYS A 47 20.75 -12.32 -16.93
N PRO A 48 19.79 -13.18 -17.28
CA PRO A 48 18.46 -12.89 -17.86
C PRO A 48 17.31 -12.91 -16.84
N PHE A 49 17.56 -13.00 -15.57
CA PHE A 49 16.55 -13.33 -14.55
C PHE A 49 15.68 -12.15 -14.14
N ASN A 50 16.29 -11.12 -13.58
CA ASN A 50 15.60 -9.87 -13.25
C ASN A 50 16.58 -8.71 -13.41
N TYR A 51 16.25 -7.76 -14.24
CA TYR A 51 17.12 -6.63 -14.57
C TYR A 51 16.30 -5.44 -15.06
N GLU A 52 16.89 -4.28 -15.05
CA GLU A 52 16.27 -3.09 -15.63
C GLU A 52 16.79 -2.85 -17.06
N GLU A 53 15.87 -2.55 -17.95
CA GLU A 53 16.16 -2.17 -19.32
C GLU A 53 15.26 -1.00 -19.71
N ASN A 54 15.88 0.09 -20.13
CA ASN A 54 15.20 1.35 -20.45
C ASN A 54 14.32 1.86 -19.30
N GLY A 55 14.77 1.71 -18.06
CA GLY A 55 14.03 2.13 -16.87
C GLY A 55 12.88 1.21 -16.47
N LYS A 56 12.72 0.09 -17.13
CA LYS A 56 11.67 -0.91 -16.84
C LYS A 56 12.29 -2.19 -16.30
N LEU A 57 11.73 -2.67 -15.19
CA LEU A 57 12.10 -3.97 -14.64
C LEU A 57 11.54 -5.09 -15.52
N THR A 58 12.41 -6.00 -15.93
CA THR A 58 12.09 -7.11 -16.83
C THR A 58 12.95 -8.33 -16.50
N GLY A 59 12.81 -9.39 -17.28
CA GLY A 59 13.55 -10.64 -17.14
C GLY A 59 12.63 -11.84 -16.87
N TYR A 60 13.25 -13.00 -16.90
CA TYR A 60 12.56 -14.28 -16.80
C TYR A 60 11.68 -14.40 -15.55
N GLU A 61 12.24 -14.10 -14.38
CA GLU A 61 11.51 -14.16 -13.11
C GLU A 61 10.38 -13.14 -13.04
N ILE A 62 10.63 -11.94 -13.53
CA ILE A 62 9.64 -10.86 -13.52
C ILE A 62 8.44 -11.21 -14.41
N GLU A 63 8.70 -11.77 -15.59
CA GLU A 63 7.63 -12.16 -16.52
C GLU A 63 6.82 -13.36 -16.01
N ILE A 64 7.45 -14.30 -15.30
CA ILE A 64 6.72 -15.39 -14.62
C ILE A 64 5.76 -14.84 -13.58
N ILE A 65 6.22 -13.96 -12.71
CA ILE A 65 5.38 -13.34 -11.67
C ILE A 65 4.23 -12.56 -12.31
N ARG A 66 4.49 -11.79 -13.35
CA ARG A 66 3.43 -11.08 -14.08
C ARG A 66 2.40 -12.04 -14.65
N ALA A 67 2.84 -13.15 -15.25
CA ALA A 67 1.95 -14.15 -15.82
C ALA A 67 1.06 -14.82 -14.77
N ILE A 68 1.62 -15.15 -13.61
CA ILE A 68 0.88 -15.76 -12.50
C ILE A 68 -0.30 -14.87 -12.06
N PHE A 69 -0.07 -13.58 -11.95
CA PHE A 69 -1.08 -12.64 -11.43
C PHE A 69 -1.96 -12.01 -12.51
N LYS A 70 -1.64 -12.16 -13.80
CA LYS A 70 -2.37 -11.53 -14.90
C LYS A 70 -3.86 -11.85 -14.91
N GLY A 71 -4.23 -13.09 -14.59
CA GLY A 71 -5.61 -13.53 -14.56
C GLY A 71 -6.30 -13.38 -13.19
N SER A 72 -5.62 -12.84 -12.19
CA SER A 72 -6.18 -12.73 -10.85
C SER A 72 -7.22 -11.62 -10.75
N ASN A 73 -8.38 -11.96 -10.22
CA ASN A 73 -9.40 -10.97 -9.84
C ASN A 73 -9.17 -10.39 -8.45
N LYS A 74 -8.32 -11.03 -7.66
CA LYS A 74 -8.10 -10.73 -6.24
C LYS A 74 -6.83 -9.91 -6.00
N TYR A 75 -5.78 -10.14 -6.79
CA TYR A 75 -4.47 -9.56 -6.57
C TYR A 75 -3.94 -8.82 -7.80
N LYS A 76 -3.17 -7.77 -7.55
CA LYS A 76 -2.33 -7.09 -8.52
C LYS A 76 -0.89 -7.04 -8.00
N VAL A 77 0.08 -7.03 -8.89
CA VAL A 77 1.49 -7.05 -8.54
C VAL A 77 2.12 -5.68 -8.73
N LYS A 78 2.94 -5.28 -7.77
CA LYS A 78 3.83 -4.13 -7.88
C LYS A 78 5.25 -4.58 -7.55
N PHE A 79 6.18 -4.37 -8.46
CA PHE A 79 7.60 -4.64 -8.22
C PHE A 79 8.29 -3.44 -7.61
N GLU A 80 9.16 -3.69 -6.64
CA GLU A 80 10.02 -2.69 -6.04
C GLU A 80 11.46 -3.18 -6.03
N THR A 81 12.38 -2.35 -6.52
CA THR A 81 13.81 -2.62 -6.46
C THR A 81 14.39 -2.11 -5.15
N THR A 82 15.17 -2.93 -4.48
CA THR A 82 15.84 -2.56 -3.24
C THR A 82 17.19 -3.28 -3.11
N GLU A 83 18.00 -2.87 -2.17
CA GLU A 83 19.24 -3.56 -1.82
C GLU A 83 18.98 -4.96 -1.28
N TRP A 84 19.95 -5.86 -1.43
CA TRP A 84 19.83 -7.25 -0.96
C TRP A 84 19.38 -7.36 0.48
N SER A 85 20.01 -6.63 1.38
CA SER A 85 19.63 -6.59 2.80
C SER A 85 18.24 -6.02 3.03
N GLY A 86 17.81 -5.10 2.20
CA GLY A 86 16.48 -4.48 2.27
C GLY A 86 15.35 -5.43 1.91
N ILE A 87 15.61 -6.47 1.11
CA ILE A 87 14.62 -7.49 0.76
C ILE A 87 14.13 -8.21 2.01
N PHE A 88 15.04 -8.74 2.81
CA PHE A 88 14.70 -9.51 4.02
C PHE A 88 14.07 -8.64 5.10
N ALA A 89 14.64 -7.48 5.34
CA ALA A 89 14.07 -6.51 6.28
C ALA A 89 12.66 -6.08 5.87
N GLY A 90 12.41 -5.91 4.58
CA GLY A 90 11.10 -5.57 4.07
C GLY A 90 10.07 -6.70 4.17
N LEU A 91 10.49 -7.94 4.00
CA LEU A 91 9.65 -9.11 4.21
C LEU A 91 9.28 -9.27 5.70
N ASP A 92 10.25 -9.12 6.59
CA ASP A 92 10.04 -9.23 8.03
C ASP A 92 9.10 -8.16 8.59
N SER A 93 9.12 -6.98 8.00
CA SER A 93 8.28 -5.84 8.41
C SER A 93 6.95 -5.72 7.65
N ASP A 94 6.60 -6.71 6.82
CA ASP A 94 5.42 -6.70 5.94
C ASP A 94 5.40 -5.57 4.90
N ARG A 95 6.54 -4.94 4.64
CA ARG A 95 6.68 -3.97 3.57
C ARG A 95 6.54 -4.63 2.19
N TYR A 96 7.04 -5.85 2.06
CA TYR A 96 6.90 -6.70 0.88
C TYR A 96 6.20 -8.01 1.25
N GLN A 97 5.39 -8.53 0.36
CA GLN A 97 4.72 -9.82 0.53
C GLN A 97 5.46 -10.95 -0.19
N MET A 98 6.30 -10.61 -1.16
CA MET A 98 7.12 -11.56 -1.91
C MET A 98 8.48 -10.96 -2.24
N ALA A 99 9.41 -11.83 -2.52
CA ALA A 99 10.68 -11.47 -3.11
C ALA A 99 11.04 -12.42 -4.25
N VAL A 100 11.73 -11.92 -5.25
CA VAL A 100 12.27 -12.69 -6.35
C VAL A 100 13.66 -12.17 -6.68
N ASN A 101 14.64 -13.04 -6.73
CA ASN A 101 16.01 -12.58 -6.89
C ASN A 101 17.03 -13.67 -7.26
N ASN A 102 16.70 -14.59 -8.11
CA ASN A 102 17.63 -15.58 -8.60
C ASN A 102 18.46 -16.25 -7.46
N ILE A 103 17.77 -16.75 -6.45
CA ILE A 103 18.38 -17.39 -5.28
C ILE A 103 18.38 -18.91 -5.49
#